data_239b038c92e230f22d49e35ab5a75831
#
_entry.id   239b038c92e230f22d49e35ab5a75831
#
_cell.length_a   1.000
_cell.length_b   1.000
_cell.length_c   1.000
_cell.angle_alpha   90.00
_cell.angle_beta   90.00
_cell.angle_gamma   90.00
#
_symmetry.space_group_name_H-M   'P 1'
#
loop_
_entity.id
_entity.type
_entity.pdbx_description
1 polymer ?
#
loop_
_entity_poly.entity_id
_entity_poly.type
_entity_poly.pdbx_seq_one_letter_code
_entity_poly.pdbx_strand_id
1 'polypeptide(L)'
;MNQNRNRIKYSIFLFFIFFITSLYSQNKYPIILVHGFMGWGREEMGSYRYWGGKYDIEKELRDNGYEVFTANIGPLSSNWDRAIELYYQIKGGQVDYGKGHSQLFGIIQKPKGKAFKGLYPKWNKNNPVHLIGHSLGGQTIRMLDYLLKTSIQDSSNIKEKSDFLGNINNGWIKSITSISTPHNGTTLSDIVTTGIPFLQDFIALGAVMGNSYYNFDLEQWGFNRKENESIGEYYRRMQKHPGWGTKNIVSWDVSVQGDR
;
A
#
# COMPACT_ATOMS: atom_id res chain seq x y z
N MET A 1 -6.37 -52.31 41.48
CA MET A 1 -5.34 -51.21 41.47
C MET A 1 -4.75 -50.91 40.09
N ASN A 2 -4.61 -51.87 39.18
CA ASN A 2 -3.99 -51.61 37.86
C ASN A 2 -4.84 -50.80 36.84
N GLN A 3 -6.15 -50.91 36.86
CA GLN A 3 -7.02 -50.20 35.93
C GLN A 3 -7.02 -48.68 36.12
N ASN A 4 -6.95 -48.22 37.35
CA ASN A 4 -6.90 -46.74 37.64
C ASN A 4 -5.55 -46.14 37.24
N ARG A 5 -4.43 -46.86 37.36
CA ARG A 5 -3.10 -46.37 36.92
C ARG A 5 -3.04 -46.21 35.42
N ASN A 6 -3.68 -47.09 34.65
CA ASN A 6 -3.71 -46.99 33.18
C ASN A 6 -4.61 -45.80 32.72
N ARG A 7 -5.76 -45.61 33.36
CA ARG A 7 -6.63 -44.46 33.05
C ARG A 7 -5.92 -43.13 33.31
N ILE A 8 -5.19 -43.00 34.40
CA ILE A 8 -4.41 -41.75 34.70
C ILE A 8 -3.29 -41.56 33.64
N LYS A 9 -2.60 -42.59 33.25
CA LYS A 9 -1.55 -42.52 32.20
C LYS A 9 -2.14 -42.09 30.85
N TYR A 10 -3.29 -42.60 30.43
CA TYR A 10 -3.95 -42.21 29.18
C TYR A 10 -4.49 -40.75 29.27
N SER A 11 -5.02 -40.32 30.39
CA SER A 11 -5.46 -38.95 30.58
C SER A 11 -4.31 -37.95 30.55
N ILE A 12 -3.17 -38.26 31.14
CA ILE A 12 -1.95 -37.46 31.09
C ILE A 12 -1.41 -37.44 29.64
N PHE A 13 -1.39 -38.56 28.94
CA PHE A 13 -0.93 -38.65 27.55
C PHE A 13 -1.83 -37.85 26.60
N LEU A 14 -3.17 -37.93 26.75
CA LEU A 14 -4.14 -37.15 25.98
C LEU A 14 -4.02 -35.66 26.30
N PHE A 15 -3.79 -35.29 27.56
CA PHE A 15 -3.56 -33.90 27.96
C PHE A 15 -2.29 -33.34 27.32
N PHE A 16 -1.19 -34.11 27.29
CA PHE A 16 0.04 -33.70 26.60
C PHE A 16 -0.14 -33.57 25.09
N ILE A 17 -0.86 -34.51 24.44
CA ILE A 17 -1.17 -34.42 22.99
C ILE A 17 -2.00 -33.13 22.73
N PHE A 18 -3.01 -32.84 23.54
CA PHE A 18 -3.82 -31.64 23.41
C PHE A 18 -3.01 -30.34 23.58
N PHE A 19 -2.07 -30.35 24.53
CA PHE A 19 -1.15 -29.23 24.75
C PHE A 19 -0.17 -29.01 23.60
N ILE A 20 0.36 -30.09 23.02
CA ILE A 20 1.28 -30.02 21.87
C ILE A 20 0.55 -29.50 20.63
N THR A 21 -0.69 -29.89 20.38
CA THR A 21 -1.47 -29.38 19.24
C THR A 21 -1.87 -27.92 19.38
N SER A 22 -1.99 -27.41 20.61
CA SER A 22 -2.28 -25.99 20.87
C SER A 22 -1.08 -25.05 20.62
N LEU A 23 0.13 -25.58 20.59
CA LEU A 23 1.36 -24.80 20.37
C LEU A 23 1.64 -24.48 18.90
N TYR A 24 0.90 -25.06 17.94
CA TYR A 24 1.08 -24.87 16.51
C TYR A 24 0.03 -23.95 15.85
N SER A 25 -0.60 -23.06 16.62
CA SER A 25 -1.43 -21.99 16.03
C SER A 25 -0.56 -20.85 15.53
N GLN A 26 0.40 -21.16 14.64
CA GLN A 26 1.11 -20.12 13.92
C GLN A 26 0.19 -19.50 12.88
N ASN A 27 0.24 -18.18 12.77
CA ASN A 27 -0.36 -17.47 11.65
C ASN A 27 0.23 -18.02 10.33
N LYS A 28 -0.64 -18.57 9.49
CA LYS A 28 -0.25 -19.20 8.21
C LYS A 28 -0.39 -18.27 7.01
N TYR A 29 -0.96 -17.08 7.21
CA TYR A 29 -1.20 -16.15 6.12
C TYR A 29 -0.08 -15.11 6.01
N PRO A 30 0.30 -14.73 4.79
CA PRO A 30 1.36 -13.75 4.58
C PRO A 30 1.04 -12.40 5.21
N ILE A 31 2.09 -11.69 5.61
CA ILE A 31 2.05 -10.33 6.13
C ILE A 31 2.54 -9.39 5.04
N ILE A 32 1.75 -8.36 4.73
CA ILE A 32 2.15 -7.28 3.82
C ILE A 32 2.40 -6.03 4.65
N LEU A 33 3.61 -5.52 4.60
CA LEU A 33 4.04 -4.29 5.26
C LEU A 33 3.86 -3.11 4.31
N VAL A 34 3.13 -2.08 4.73
CA VAL A 34 2.75 -0.92 3.91
C VAL A 34 3.27 0.36 4.54
N HIS A 35 4.23 1.00 3.86
CA HIS A 35 4.86 2.23 4.33
C HIS A 35 3.93 3.46 4.29
N GLY A 36 4.31 4.53 4.98
CA GLY A 36 3.59 5.81 5.00
C GLY A 36 4.06 6.81 3.94
N PHE A 37 3.78 8.08 4.22
CA PHE A 37 4.23 9.21 3.42
C PHE A 37 5.76 9.22 3.29
N MET A 38 6.28 9.51 2.08
CA MET A 38 7.71 9.49 1.78
C MET A 38 8.41 8.18 2.18
N GLY A 39 7.65 7.08 2.26
CA GLY A 39 8.20 5.76 2.50
C GLY A 39 8.72 5.10 1.21
N TRP A 40 9.34 3.95 1.34
CA TRP A 40 9.98 3.24 0.24
C TRP A 40 9.89 1.73 0.40
N GLY A 41 10.05 1.04 -0.72
CA GLY A 41 10.11 -0.42 -0.78
C GLY A 41 11.47 -0.98 -0.37
N ARG A 42 11.56 -2.30 -0.38
CA ARG A 42 12.74 -3.02 0.10
C ARG A 42 14.01 -2.73 -0.71
N GLU A 43 13.90 -2.57 -2.03
CA GLU A 43 15.03 -2.43 -2.94
C GLU A 43 15.51 -0.98 -3.12
N GLU A 44 14.81 -0.04 -2.50
CA GLU A 44 15.17 1.38 -2.51
C GLU A 44 16.03 1.72 -1.28
N MET A 45 16.66 2.88 -1.28
CA MET A 45 17.48 3.40 -0.18
C MET A 45 18.62 2.46 0.28
N GLY A 46 19.12 1.60 -0.59
CA GLY A 46 20.25 0.70 -0.35
C GLY A 46 20.01 -0.27 0.82
N SER A 47 20.85 -0.22 1.85
CA SER A 47 20.72 -1.09 3.04
C SER A 47 19.81 -0.52 4.13
N TYR A 48 19.34 0.73 4.00
CA TYR A 48 18.48 1.37 4.98
C TYR A 48 17.01 1.06 4.69
N ARG A 49 16.37 0.28 5.55
CA ARG A 49 14.99 -0.20 5.37
C ARG A 49 13.97 0.76 5.95
N TYR A 50 12.82 0.92 5.30
CA TYR A 50 11.71 1.64 5.91
C TYR A 50 11.27 0.96 7.22
N TRP A 51 11.18 -0.37 7.20
CA TRP A 51 10.83 -1.21 8.34
C TRP A 51 12.09 -1.62 9.12
N GLY A 52 12.48 -0.77 10.09
CA GLY A 52 13.56 -1.02 11.02
C GLY A 52 14.85 -0.24 10.81
N GLY A 53 14.98 0.55 9.75
CA GLY A 53 16.18 1.33 9.46
C GLY A 53 17.38 0.43 9.13
N LYS A 54 18.38 0.41 10.00
CA LYS A 54 19.54 -0.50 9.89
C LYS A 54 19.21 -1.93 10.30
N TYR A 55 18.13 -2.13 11.08
CA TYR A 55 17.62 -3.42 11.48
C TYR A 55 16.53 -3.84 10.50
N ASP A 56 16.66 -5.01 9.90
CA ASP A 56 15.74 -5.49 8.86
C ASP A 56 14.60 -6.31 9.48
N ILE A 57 13.49 -5.63 9.84
CA ILE A 57 12.32 -6.26 10.47
C ILE A 57 11.70 -7.34 9.55
N GLU A 58 11.64 -7.09 8.22
CA GLU A 58 11.11 -8.09 7.29
C GLU A 58 11.95 -9.36 7.30
N LYS A 59 13.29 -9.22 7.28
CA LYS A 59 14.20 -10.35 7.37
C LYS A 59 14.05 -11.10 8.69
N GLU A 60 13.98 -10.38 9.81
CA GLU A 60 13.78 -10.97 11.14
C GLU A 60 12.49 -11.80 11.21
N LEU A 61 11.39 -11.27 10.68
CA LEU A 61 10.12 -12.01 10.64
C LEU A 61 10.22 -13.26 9.76
N ARG A 62 10.90 -13.16 8.61
CA ARG A 62 11.14 -14.33 7.73
C ARG A 62 12.01 -15.40 8.39
N ASP A 63 13.06 -15.00 9.08
CA ASP A 63 13.95 -15.91 9.83
C ASP A 63 13.17 -16.64 10.95
N ASN A 64 12.12 -16.01 11.48
CA ASN A 64 11.19 -16.62 12.45
C ASN A 64 10.02 -17.40 11.80
N GLY A 65 10.08 -17.66 10.50
CA GLY A 65 9.15 -18.55 9.79
C GLY A 65 7.87 -17.89 9.28
N TYR A 66 7.77 -16.56 9.28
CA TYR A 66 6.64 -15.85 8.69
C TYR A 66 6.87 -15.54 7.21
N GLU A 67 5.84 -15.69 6.38
CA GLU A 67 5.85 -15.18 5.01
C GLU A 67 5.54 -13.69 5.04
N VAL A 68 6.51 -12.84 4.72
CA VAL A 68 6.40 -11.37 4.84
C VAL A 68 6.88 -10.69 3.57
N PHE A 69 6.17 -9.65 3.15
CA PHE A 69 6.50 -8.83 2.01
C PHE A 69 6.37 -7.35 2.35
N THR A 70 7.28 -6.52 1.88
CA THR A 70 7.17 -5.06 1.92
C THR A 70 6.64 -4.57 0.57
N ALA A 71 5.52 -3.84 0.59
CA ALA A 71 5.00 -3.19 -0.59
C ALA A 71 5.80 -1.90 -0.90
N ASN A 72 5.93 -1.62 -2.20
CA ASN A 72 6.51 -0.38 -2.72
C ASN A 72 5.45 0.36 -3.55
N ILE A 73 4.77 1.32 -2.96
CA ILE A 73 3.65 2.07 -3.53
C ILE A 73 3.96 3.56 -3.54
N GLY A 74 3.28 4.33 -4.35
CA GLY A 74 3.52 5.77 -4.50
C GLY A 74 3.63 6.51 -3.17
N PRO A 75 4.80 7.09 -2.86
CA PRO A 75 5.04 7.72 -1.55
C PRO A 75 4.26 9.02 -1.33
N LEU A 76 3.80 9.63 -2.44
CA LEU A 76 3.10 10.92 -2.47
C LEU A 76 1.66 10.81 -2.97
N SER A 77 1.28 9.68 -3.54
CA SER A 77 -0.02 9.43 -4.14
C SER A 77 -1.14 9.46 -3.10
N SER A 78 -2.37 9.72 -3.54
CA SER A 78 -3.56 9.64 -2.68
C SER A 78 -3.76 8.24 -2.09
N ASN A 79 -4.54 8.12 -1.05
CA ASN A 79 -4.89 6.82 -0.47
C ASN A 79 -5.61 5.91 -1.47
N TRP A 80 -6.38 6.48 -2.39
CA TRP A 80 -7.01 5.75 -3.49
C TRP A 80 -5.95 5.15 -4.42
N ASP A 81 -5.06 5.98 -4.97
CA ASP A 81 -4.02 5.52 -5.88
C ASP A 81 -3.11 4.49 -5.21
N ARG A 82 -2.69 4.75 -3.99
CA ARG A 82 -1.87 3.83 -3.18
C ARG A 82 -2.55 2.48 -2.94
N ALA A 83 -3.86 2.48 -2.67
CA ALA A 83 -4.63 1.25 -2.47
C ALA A 83 -4.74 0.43 -3.77
N ILE A 84 -4.93 1.10 -4.91
CA ILE A 84 -4.92 0.46 -6.22
C ILE A 84 -3.55 -0.16 -6.51
N GLU A 85 -2.47 0.59 -6.31
CA GLU A 85 -1.11 0.08 -6.49
C GLU A 85 -0.82 -1.11 -5.57
N LEU A 86 -1.23 -1.02 -4.31
CA LEU A 86 -1.08 -2.10 -3.33
C LEU A 86 -1.80 -3.38 -3.78
N TYR A 87 -3.02 -3.25 -4.33
CA TYR A 87 -3.73 -4.39 -4.90
C TYR A 87 -2.90 -5.08 -5.99
N TYR A 88 -2.42 -4.31 -6.97
CA TYR A 88 -1.67 -4.88 -8.08
C TYR A 88 -0.27 -5.35 -7.66
N GLN A 89 0.35 -4.73 -6.67
CA GLN A 89 1.60 -5.25 -6.12
C GLN A 89 1.42 -6.60 -5.43
N ILE A 90 0.33 -6.80 -4.68
CA ILE A 90 0.05 -8.08 -4.02
C ILE A 90 -0.37 -9.13 -5.07
N LYS A 91 -1.35 -8.79 -5.91
CA LYS A 91 -1.99 -9.72 -6.85
C LYS A 91 -1.19 -9.95 -8.13
N GLY A 92 -0.52 -8.93 -8.60
CA GLY A 92 0.07 -8.85 -9.94
C GLY A 92 -0.85 -8.20 -10.96
N GLY A 93 -0.30 -7.81 -12.08
CA GLY A 93 -1.01 -7.19 -13.19
C GLY A 93 -0.61 -5.74 -13.47
N GLN A 94 -1.25 -5.14 -14.47
CA GLN A 94 -1.11 -3.74 -14.83
C GLN A 94 -1.99 -2.87 -13.95
N VAL A 95 -1.42 -1.87 -13.29
CA VAL A 95 -2.17 -0.89 -12.50
C VAL A 95 -3.25 -0.24 -13.35
N ASP A 96 -4.46 -0.20 -12.83
CA ASP A 96 -5.64 0.45 -13.42
C ASP A 96 -6.36 1.26 -12.34
N TYR A 97 -6.16 2.57 -12.35
CA TYR A 97 -6.74 3.49 -11.36
C TYR A 97 -8.24 3.69 -11.49
N GLY A 98 -8.86 3.08 -12.51
CA GLY A 98 -10.27 3.24 -12.85
C GLY A 98 -10.51 4.44 -13.76
N LYS A 99 -11.46 4.29 -14.68
CA LYS A 99 -11.78 5.31 -15.68
C LYS A 99 -12.33 6.58 -15.04
N GLY A 100 -13.31 6.42 -14.14
CA GLY A 100 -13.98 7.55 -13.49
C GLY A 100 -13.00 8.40 -12.67
N HIS A 101 -12.18 7.75 -11.84
CA HIS A 101 -11.17 8.40 -11.01
C HIS A 101 -10.11 9.11 -11.88
N SER A 102 -9.62 8.42 -12.90
CA SER A 102 -8.58 8.99 -13.79
C SER A 102 -9.07 10.21 -14.57
N GLN A 103 -10.32 10.20 -15.02
CA GLN A 103 -10.92 11.35 -15.68
C GLN A 103 -11.13 12.53 -14.71
N LEU A 104 -11.58 12.24 -13.47
CA LEU A 104 -11.84 13.28 -12.46
C LEU A 104 -10.56 14.05 -12.10
N PHE A 105 -9.43 13.34 -11.96
CA PHE A 105 -8.17 13.93 -11.51
C PHE A 105 -7.15 14.18 -12.62
N GLY A 106 -7.49 13.87 -13.87
CA GLY A 106 -6.59 14.09 -15.02
C GLY A 106 -5.34 13.23 -14.99
N ILE A 107 -5.40 12.03 -14.41
CA ILE A 107 -4.29 11.08 -14.34
C ILE A 107 -4.37 10.02 -15.44
N ILE A 108 -3.25 9.37 -15.72
CA ILE A 108 -3.18 8.26 -16.66
C ILE A 108 -3.78 7.01 -16.01
N GLN A 109 -4.87 6.48 -16.56
CA GLN A 109 -5.58 5.33 -16.00
C GLN A 109 -4.67 4.09 -15.86
N LYS A 110 -3.88 3.79 -16.87
CA LYS A 110 -2.96 2.64 -16.94
C LYS A 110 -1.56 3.12 -17.31
N PRO A 111 -0.79 3.67 -16.37
CA PRO A 111 0.53 4.21 -16.68
C PRO A 111 1.49 3.10 -17.10
N LYS A 112 2.28 3.38 -18.14
CA LYS A 112 3.34 2.47 -18.58
C LYS A 112 4.38 2.33 -17.45
N GLY A 113 4.88 1.10 -17.26
CA GLY A 113 5.87 0.80 -16.23
C GLY A 113 5.27 0.35 -14.90
N LYS A 114 3.99 0.62 -14.62
CA LYS A 114 3.31 0.14 -13.40
C LYS A 114 2.61 -1.22 -13.63
N ALA A 115 3.40 -2.24 -13.98
CA ALA A 115 2.94 -3.62 -14.07
C ALA A 115 3.77 -4.50 -13.13
N PHE A 116 3.11 -5.28 -12.30
CA PHE A 116 3.74 -6.06 -11.24
C PHE A 116 3.57 -7.57 -11.45
N LYS A 117 4.57 -8.35 -11.06
CA LYS A 117 4.50 -9.82 -11.05
C LYS A 117 3.58 -10.35 -9.96
N GLY A 118 3.35 -9.56 -8.91
CA GLY A 118 2.64 -9.93 -7.71
C GLY A 118 3.57 -10.49 -6.62
N LEU A 119 3.47 -9.91 -5.43
CA LEU A 119 4.15 -10.42 -4.22
C LEU A 119 3.51 -11.75 -3.77
N TYR A 120 2.19 -11.86 -3.94
CA TYR A 120 1.40 -13.04 -3.56
C TYR A 120 0.27 -13.28 -4.58
N PRO A 121 0.56 -13.78 -5.80
CA PRO A 121 -0.43 -13.89 -6.89
C PRO A 121 -1.63 -14.79 -6.57
N LYS A 122 -1.48 -15.76 -5.65
CA LYS A 122 -2.56 -16.63 -5.18
C LYS A 122 -3.53 -15.97 -4.20
N TRP A 123 -3.34 -14.66 -3.89
CA TRP A 123 -4.18 -13.88 -2.99
C TRP A 123 -5.65 -13.92 -3.42
N ASN A 124 -6.51 -14.36 -2.53
CA ASN A 124 -7.97 -14.46 -2.67
C ASN A 124 -8.59 -14.80 -1.31
N LYS A 125 -9.91 -15.03 -1.24
CA LYS A 125 -10.62 -15.39 0.00
C LYS A 125 -10.11 -16.67 0.69
N ASN A 126 -9.55 -17.62 -0.06
CA ASN A 126 -9.01 -18.85 0.50
C ASN A 126 -7.53 -18.73 0.91
N ASN A 127 -6.86 -17.71 0.40
CA ASN A 127 -5.48 -17.35 0.68
C ASN A 127 -5.40 -15.87 1.07
N PRO A 128 -6.04 -15.45 2.18
CA PRO A 128 -6.03 -14.05 2.61
C PRO A 128 -4.66 -13.63 3.12
N VAL A 129 -4.48 -12.32 3.30
CA VAL A 129 -3.25 -11.73 3.86
C VAL A 129 -3.56 -10.91 5.11
N HIS A 130 -2.54 -10.70 5.94
CA HIS A 130 -2.52 -9.68 6.98
C HIS A 130 -1.90 -8.41 6.42
N LEU A 131 -2.50 -7.26 6.70
CA LEU A 131 -1.99 -5.95 6.31
C LEU A 131 -1.51 -5.21 7.55
N ILE A 132 -0.27 -4.71 7.52
CA ILE A 132 0.29 -3.85 8.56
C ILE A 132 0.71 -2.54 7.89
N GLY A 133 0.07 -1.43 8.27
CA GLY A 133 0.34 -0.10 7.73
C GLY A 133 0.90 0.84 8.79
N HIS A 134 1.99 1.52 8.47
CA HIS A 134 2.57 2.57 9.32
C HIS A 134 2.18 3.95 8.79
N SER A 135 1.83 4.87 9.71
CA SER A 135 1.47 6.25 9.37
C SER A 135 0.35 6.27 8.30
N LEU A 136 0.51 6.98 7.18
CA LEU A 136 -0.40 6.95 6.03
C LEU A 136 -0.72 5.53 5.52
N GLY A 137 0.22 4.60 5.63
CA GLY A 137 0.00 3.20 5.23
C GLY A 137 -1.21 2.56 5.91
N GLY A 138 -1.55 2.97 7.13
CA GLY A 138 -2.76 2.52 7.82
C GLY A 138 -4.05 3.00 7.17
N GLN A 139 -4.09 4.22 6.64
CA GLN A 139 -5.22 4.72 5.85
C GLN A 139 -5.28 4.01 4.50
N THR A 140 -4.13 3.81 3.84
CA THR A 140 -4.04 3.08 2.56
C THR A 140 -4.61 1.66 2.66
N ILE A 141 -4.27 0.89 3.70
CA ILE A 141 -4.80 -0.48 3.86
C ILE A 141 -6.30 -0.51 4.19
N ARG A 142 -6.83 0.52 4.86
CA ARG A 142 -8.26 0.70 5.07
C ARG A 142 -8.98 1.03 3.76
N MET A 143 -8.40 1.89 2.93
CA MET A 143 -8.91 2.20 1.60
C MET A 143 -8.92 0.94 0.73
N LEU A 144 -7.88 0.11 0.76
CA LEU A 144 -7.87 -1.16 0.05
C LEU A 144 -9.00 -2.10 0.52
N ASP A 145 -9.22 -2.21 1.82
CA ASP A 145 -10.32 -3.01 2.38
C ASP A 145 -11.70 -2.51 1.93
N TYR A 146 -11.89 -1.19 1.90
CA TYR A 146 -13.11 -0.57 1.38
C TYR A 146 -13.32 -0.92 -0.11
N LEU A 147 -12.29 -0.75 -0.94
CA LEU A 147 -12.36 -1.01 -2.37
C LEU A 147 -12.60 -2.51 -2.68
N LEU A 148 -12.05 -3.42 -1.87
CA LEU A 148 -12.32 -4.86 -2.00
C LEU A 148 -13.77 -5.22 -1.68
N LYS A 149 -14.45 -4.44 -0.83
CA LYS A 149 -15.83 -4.68 -0.39
C LYS A 149 -16.88 -3.93 -1.20
N THR A 150 -16.45 -3.03 -2.09
CA THR A 150 -17.34 -2.12 -2.80
C THR A 150 -17.18 -2.28 -4.31
N SER A 151 -18.26 -2.44 -5.04
CA SER A 151 -18.24 -2.36 -6.50
C SER A 151 -18.27 -0.89 -6.91
N ILE A 152 -17.18 -0.40 -7.45
CA ILE A 152 -17.04 1.00 -7.87
C ILE A 152 -17.73 1.20 -9.23
N GLN A 153 -18.41 2.33 -9.35
CA GLN A 153 -19.07 2.79 -10.58
C GLN A 153 -18.43 4.09 -11.06
N ASP A 154 -18.43 4.33 -12.35
CA ASP A 154 -18.02 5.60 -12.93
C ASP A 154 -19.08 6.69 -12.73
N SER A 155 -18.79 7.92 -13.16
CA SER A 155 -19.71 9.06 -13.07
C SER A 155 -21.06 8.87 -13.81
N SER A 156 -21.15 7.86 -14.67
CA SER A 156 -22.35 7.49 -15.40
C SER A 156 -23.11 6.32 -14.76
N ASN A 157 -22.77 5.97 -13.50
CA ASN A 157 -23.26 4.80 -12.76
C ASN A 157 -22.98 3.46 -13.48
N ILE A 158 -22.01 3.44 -14.37
CA ILE A 158 -21.55 2.21 -15.04
C ILE A 158 -20.43 1.60 -14.21
N LYS A 159 -20.55 0.30 -13.94
CA LYS A 159 -19.54 -0.47 -13.20
C LYS A 159 -18.17 -0.35 -13.88
N GLU A 160 -17.15 -0.02 -13.09
CA GLU A 160 -15.77 0.02 -13.58
C GLU A 160 -15.35 -1.33 -14.18
N LYS A 161 -14.71 -1.28 -15.34
CA LYS A 161 -14.23 -2.47 -16.08
C LYS A 161 -12.78 -2.79 -15.72
N SER A 162 -12.46 -2.80 -14.44
CA SER A 162 -11.14 -3.27 -13.98
C SER A 162 -11.28 -4.60 -13.25
N ASP A 163 -10.23 -5.40 -13.23
CA ASP A 163 -10.21 -6.68 -12.51
C ASP A 163 -10.42 -6.50 -11.01
N PHE A 164 -10.15 -5.31 -10.50
CA PHE A 164 -10.27 -4.95 -9.09
C PHE A 164 -11.55 -4.15 -8.79
N LEU A 165 -11.66 -2.92 -9.31
CA LEU A 165 -12.65 -1.93 -8.87
C LEU A 165 -14.11 -2.33 -9.18
N GLY A 166 -14.30 -3.07 -10.24
CA GLY A 166 -15.64 -3.54 -10.64
C GLY A 166 -16.13 -4.77 -9.87
N ASN A 167 -15.37 -5.36 -8.96
CA ASN A 167 -15.68 -6.62 -8.32
C ASN A 167 -15.68 -6.49 -6.79
N ILE A 168 -16.54 -7.29 -6.13
CA ILE A 168 -16.54 -7.43 -4.68
C ILE A 168 -15.70 -8.65 -4.31
N ASN A 169 -14.64 -8.42 -3.52
CA ASN A 169 -13.63 -9.41 -3.14
C ASN A 169 -13.57 -9.57 -1.61
N ASN A 170 -14.71 -9.92 -1.01
CA ASN A 170 -14.79 -10.11 0.44
C ASN A 170 -13.89 -11.24 0.96
N GLY A 171 -13.33 -11.03 2.16
CA GLY A 171 -12.55 -12.05 2.86
C GLY A 171 -11.11 -12.23 2.36
N TRP A 172 -10.60 -11.34 1.50
CA TRP A 172 -9.22 -11.37 1.04
C TRP A 172 -8.23 -10.82 2.06
N ILE A 173 -8.71 -10.03 3.02
CA ILE A 173 -7.92 -9.50 4.14
C ILE A 173 -8.31 -10.26 5.42
N LYS A 174 -7.32 -10.82 6.11
CA LYS A 174 -7.50 -11.54 7.37
C LYS A 174 -7.53 -10.61 8.57
N SER A 175 -6.63 -9.64 8.59
CA SER A 175 -6.60 -8.57 9.59
C SER A 175 -5.91 -7.32 9.06
N ILE A 176 -6.24 -6.21 9.66
CA ILE A 176 -5.62 -4.90 9.45
C ILE A 176 -5.01 -4.45 10.77
N THR A 177 -3.73 -4.06 10.73
CA THR A 177 -3.03 -3.44 11.86
C THR A 177 -2.48 -2.10 11.41
N SER A 178 -2.87 -1.02 12.08
CA SER A 178 -2.34 0.32 11.86
C SER A 178 -1.39 0.73 12.98
N ILE A 179 -0.24 1.29 12.61
CA ILE A 179 0.79 1.76 13.54
C ILE A 179 0.95 3.25 13.32
N SER A 180 0.71 4.05 14.37
CA SER A 180 0.86 5.52 14.35
C SER A 180 0.14 6.19 13.17
N THR A 181 -1.06 5.74 12.84
CA THR A 181 -1.85 6.22 11.70
C THR A 181 -2.73 7.40 12.09
N PRO A 182 -2.71 8.52 11.35
CA PRO A 182 -3.58 9.67 11.60
C PRO A 182 -4.99 9.41 11.03
N HIS A 183 -5.79 8.58 11.72
CA HIS A 183 -7.11 8.15 11.25
C HIS A 183 -8.14 9.28 11.08
N ASN A 184 -7.94 10.40 11.74
CA ASN A 184 -8.82 11.59 11.67
C ASN A 184 -8.09 12.79 11.05
N GLY A 185 -7.12 12.52 10.15
CA GLY A 185 -6.28 13.56 9.58
C GLY A 185 -5.21 14.09 10.56
N THR A 186 -4.46 15.08 10.13
CA THR A 186 -3.42 15.72 10.93
C THR A 186 -3.29 17.21 10.58
N THR A 187 -3.20 18.06 11.59
CA THR A 187 -2.95 19.49 11.42
C THR A 187 -1.58 19.79 10.81
N LEU A 188 -0.62 18.87 10.94
CA LEU A 188 0.66 19.00 10.25
C LEU A 188 0.50 19.02 8.73
N SER A 189 -0.46 18.27 8.20
CA SER A 189 -0.78 18.28 6.76
C SER A 189 -1.35 19.63 6.32
N ASP A 190 -2.19 20.25 7.15
CA ASP A 190 -2.74 21.58 6.84
C ASP A 190 -1.62 22.63 6.77
N ILE A 191 -0.63 22.55 7.67
CA ILE A 191 0.56 23.42 7.63
C ILE A 191 1.37 23.17 6.35
N VAL A 192 1.56 21.90 5.96
CA VAL A 192 2.30 21.52 4.75
C VAL A 192 1.55 21.95 3.49
N THR A 193 0.23 21.76 3.41
CA THR A 193 -0.57 22.10 2.22
C THR A 193 -0.81 23.59 2.06
N THR A 194 -0.93 24.35 3.16
CA THR A 194 -1.18 25.79 3.12
C THR A 194 0.08 26.65 3.20
N GLY A 195 1.13 26.13 3.86
CA GLY A 195 2.38 26.85 4.08
C GLY A 195 3.50 26.54 3.08
N ILE A 196 3.36 25.50 2.26
CA ILE A 196 4.39 25.07 1.32
C ILE A 196 3.80 24.95 -0.10
N PRO A 197 3.70 26.05 -0.87
CA PRO A 197 3.67 25.97 -2.34
C PRO A 197 4.82 25.15 -2.91
N PHE A 198 5.82 24.93 -2.10
CA PHE A 198 7.08 24.26 -2.23
C PHE A 198 7.00 22.71 -2.31
N LEU A 199 5.92 22.06 -1.84
CA LEU A 199 5.86 20.60 -1.92
C LEU A 199 5.75 20.15 -3.39
N GLN A 200 5.00 20.87 -4.20
CA GLN A 200 4.88 20.62 -5.64
C GLN A 200 6.19 20.92 -6.36
N ASP A 201 6.87 21.99 -5.97
CA ASP A 201 8.21 22.34 -6.47
C ASP A 201 9.24 21.28 -6.06
N PHE A 202 9.16 20.77 -4.84
CA PHE A 202 10.02 19.70 -4.34
C PHE A 202 9.76 18.36 -5.06
N ILE A 203 8.49 18.03 -5.34
CA ILE A 203 8.13 16.86 -6.15
C ILE A 203 8.68 16.98 -7.57
N ALA A 204 8.53 18.15 -8.19
CA ALA A 204 9.07 18.41 -9.52
C ALA A 204 10.60 18.33 -9.54
N LEU A 205 11.26 18.87 -8.51
CA LEU A 205 12.71 18.78 -8.35
C LEU A 205 13.16 17.32 -8.15
N GLY A 206 12.46 16.57 -7.29
CA GLY A 206 12.70 15.14 -7.08
C GLY A 206 12.57 14.32 -8.35
N ALA A 207 11.52 14.57 -9.15
CA ALA A 207 11.33 13.93 -10.45
C ALA A 207 12.45 14.29 -11.46
N VAL A 208 13.08 15.47 -11.32
CA VAL A 208 14.23 15.91 -12.14
C VAL A 208 15.53 15.28 -11.70
N MET A 209 15.77 15.17 -10.38
CA MET A 209 17.03 14.64 -9.83
C MET A 209 17.17 13.13 -10.05
N GLY A 210 16.12 12.48 -10.49
CA GLY A 210 16.15 11.14 -11.06
C GLY A 210 16.21 10.01 -10.05
N ASN A 211 15.78 8.88 -10.50
CA ASN A 211 15.54 7.61 -9.82
C ASN A 211 16.79 6.88 -9.29
N SER A 212 17.95 7.56 -9.16
CA SER A 212 19.19 6.86 -8.79
C SER A 212 19.17 6.31 -7.37
N TYR A 213 18.36 6.89 -6.47
CA TYR A 213 18.29 6.49 -5.06
C TYR A 213 16.87 6.38 -4.51
N TYR A 214 15.88 7.08 -5.11
CA TYR A 214 14.51 7.12 -4.62
C TYR A 214 13.54 7.39 -5.77
N ASN A 215 12.49 6.56 -5.90
CA ASN A 215 11.44 6.74 -6.90
C ASN A 215 10.21 7.40 -6.27
N PHE A 216 9.79 8.54 -6.80
CA PHE A 216 8.58 9.23 -6.35
C PHE A 216 7.30 8.65 -6.95
N ASP A 217 7.40 7.69 -7.88
CA ASP A 217 6.26 7.02 -8.51
C ASP A 217 5.22 7.98 -9.12
N LEU A 218 5.68 8.89 -9.99
CA LEU A 218 4.86 9.96 -10.56
C LEU A 218 4.27 9.63 -11.94
N GLU A 219 4.32 8.38 -12.37
CA GLU A 219 3.91 7.91 -13.70
C GLU A 219 2.43 8.17 -14.00
N GLN A 220 1.56 8.10 -12.99
CA GLN A 220 0.13 8.36 -13.17
C GLN A 220 -0.16 9.81 -13.53
N TRP A 221 0.68 10.75 -13.14
CA TRP A 221 0.55 12.16 -13.55
C TRP A 221 1.24 12.48 -14.86
N GLY A 222 1.97 11.53 -15.46
CA GLY A 222 2.75 11.77 -16.68
C GLY A 222 3.92 12.72 -16.47
N PHE A 223 4.45 12.81 -15.25
CA PHE A 223 5.55 13.70 -14.86
C PHE A 223 6.92 13.18 -15.28
N ASN A 224 6.98 12.32 -16.26
CA ASN A 224 8.24 11.88 -16.83
C ASN A 224 8.88 12.99 -17.66
N ARG A 225 10.18 13.21 -17.47
CA ARG A 225 10.95 14.12 -18.30
C ARG A 225 11.07 13.54 -19.71
N LYS A 226 10.83 14.37 -20.73
CA LYS A 226 11.00 13.97 -22.15
C LYS A 226 12.48 13.87 -22.50
N GLU A 227 12.77 13.03 -23.48
CA GLU A 227 14.10 12.95 -24.05
C GLU A 227 14.53 14.31 -24.60
N ASN A 228 15.73 14.76 -24.25
CA ASN A 228 16.31 16.07 -24.60
C ASN A 228 15.57 17.31 -24.03
N GLU A 229 14.62 17.15 -23.10
CA GLU A 229 13.97 18.26 -22.42
C GLU A 229 14.91 18.84 -21.35
N SER A 230 15.17 20.15 -21.39
CA SER A 230 15.93 20.82 -20.33
C SER A 230 15.14 20.87 -19.02
N ILE A 231 15.83 21.03 -17.89
CA ILE A 231 15.19 21.14 -16.56
C ILE A 231 14.19 22.30 -16.53
N GLY A 232 14.53 23.44 -17.12
CA GLY A 232 13.65 24.61 -17.14
C GLY A 232 12.40 24.42 -18.02
N GLU A 233 12.49 23.66 -19.12
CA GLU A 233 11.33 23.32 -19.96
C GLU A 233 10.43 22.31 -19.24
N TYR A 234 11.02 21.29 -18.64
CA TYR A 234 10.31 20.32 -17.82
C TYR A 234 9.51 21.03 -16.71
N TYR A 235 10.16 21.90 -15.92
CA TYR A 235 9.51 22.65 -14.84
C TYR A 235 8.34 23.49 -15.35
N ARG A 236 8.55 24.30 -16.42
CA ARG A 236 7.47 25.11 -17.02
C ARG A 236 6.32 24.25 -17.55
N ARG A 237 6.61 23.06 -18.08
CA ARG A 237 5.59 22.12 -18.55
C ARG A 237 4.80 21.55 -17.37
N MET A 238 5.47 21.20 -16.27
CA MET A 238 4.83 20.69 -15.08
C MET A 238 3.90 21.70 -14.42
N GLN A 239 4.31 22.96 -14.32
CA GLN A 239 3.45 24.03 -13.76
C GLN A 239 2.13 24.22 -14.53
N LYS A 240 2.11 23.88 -15.82
CA LYS A 240 0.91 23.95 -16.68
C LYS A 240 0.11 22.64 -16.70
N HIS A 241 0.60 21.61 -16.06
CA HIS A 241 -0.07 20.31 -16.08
C HIS A 241 -1.29 20.33 -15.13
N PRO A 242 -2.45 19.76 -15.51
CA PRO A 242 -3.65 19.72 -14.65
C PRO A 242 -3.40 19.07 -13.28
N GLY A 243 -2.46 18.14 -13.20
CA GLY A 243 -2.06 17.49 -11.96
C GLY A 243 -1.25 18.37 -10.99
N TRP A 244 -0.77 19.55 -11.42
CA TRP A 244 0.04 20.46 -10.59
C TRP A 244 -0.75 21.09 -9.45
N GLY A 245 -1.85 21.04 -9.21
CA GLY A 245 -2.67 21.52 -8.08
C GLY A 245 -3.68 20.46 -7.65
N THR A 246 -3.40 19.21 -7.98
CA THR A 246 -4.35 18.12 -7.75
C THR A 246 -4.61 17.90 -6.26
N LYS A 247 -5.87 17.58 -5.95
CA LYS A 247 -6.27 17.05 -4.64
C LYS A 247 -6.08 15.53 -4.54
N ASN A 248 -5.72 14.87 -5.64
CA ASN A 248 -5.38 13.44 -5.68
C ASN A 248 -3.95 13.19 -5.18
N ILE A 249 -3.67 13.64 -3.98
CA ILE A 249 -2.36 13.58 -3.35
C ILE A 249 -2.52 13.37 -1.84
N VAL A 250 -1.56 12.70 -1.25
CA VAL A 250 -1.57 12.33 0.16
C VAL A 250 -1.78 13.50 1.13
N SER A 251 -1.17 14.63 0.85
CA SER A 251 -1.30 15.80 1.74
C SER A 251 -2.75 16.29 1.85
N TRP A 252 -3.55 16.12 0.82
CA TRP A 252 -4.98 16.40 0.88
C TRP A 252 -5.72 15.33 1.70
N ASP A 253 -5.47 14.06 1.44
CA ASP A 253 -6.16 12.94 2.11
C ASP A 253 -5.96 12.90 3.62
N VAL A 254 -4.80 13.36 4.12
CA VAL A 254 -4.52 13.41 5.56
C VAL A 254 -4.78 14.80 6.16
N SER A 255 -5.28 15.76 5.39
CA SER A 255 -5.73 17.04 5.92
C SER A 255 -7.06 16.87 6.67
N VAL A 256 -7.34 17.75 7.65
CA VAL A 256 -8.62 17.76 8.36
C VAL A 256 -9.80 18.05 7.42
N GLN A 257 -9.54 18.66 6.26
CA GLN A 257 -10.55 18.94 5.23
C GLN A 257 -10.78 17.73 4.30
N GLY A 258 -9.74 16.97 3.98
CA GLY A 258 -9.81 15.81 3.07
C GLY A 258 -10.34 14.55 3.76
N ASP A 259 -10.28 14.48 5.08
CA ASP A 259 -10.75 13.33 5.88
C ASP A 259 -12.29 13.36 6.11
N ARG A 260 -13.00 14.39 5.62
CA ARG A 260 -14.47 14.54 5.64
C ARG A 260 -15.06 14.18 4.29
#